data_d9b8f9cd5de83a79b11751ff73b70f5d
#
_entry.id   d9b8f9cd5de83a79b11751ff73b70f5d
#
_cell.length_a   1.000
_cell.length_b   1.000
_cell.length_c   1.000
_cell.angle_alpha   90.00
_cell.angle_beta   90.00
_cell.angle_gamma   90.00
#
_symmetry.space_group_name_H-M   'P 1'
#
loop_
_entity.id
_entity.type
_entity.pdbx_description
1 polymer ?
#
loop_
_entity_poly.entity_id
_entity_poly.type
_entity_poly.pdbx_seq_one_letter_code
_entity_poly.pdbx_strand_id
1 'polypeptide(L)'
;MVLFIVLPISPLTTLLFAASMGLLWLSTVPLTQGIVAQVFGIRYMTTLYAIVFVSHQIGSFSATFLARWIENATGELTWMWIAAIAMGFVAAFIHWPIDERPLERTAQPAAG
;
A
#
# COMPACT_ATOMS: atom_id res chain seq x y z
N MET A 1 -11.19 7.85 -2.21
CA MET A 1 -10.89 8.43 -3.53
C MET A 1 -12.14 8.66 -4.38
N VAL A 2 -12.95 7.64 -4.71
CA VAL A 2 -14.17 7.81 -5.53
C VAL A 2 -15.10 8.90 -4.97
N LEU A 3 -15.40 8.88 -3.67
CA LEU A 3 -16.23 9.89 -3.01
C LEU A 3 -15.67 11.32 -3.15
N PHE A 4 -14.37 11.49 -3.19
CA PHE A 4 -13.74 12.79 -3.33
C PHE A 4 -13.87 13.38 -4.75
N ILE A 5 -13.98 12.51 -5.76
CA ILE A 5 -14.21 12.95 -7.16
C ILE A 5 -15.68 13.34 -7.38
N VAL A 6 -16.61 12.63 -6.70
CA VAL A 6 -18.06 12.80 -6.92
C VAL A 6 -18.66 13.92 -6.06
N LEU A 7 -18.10 14.16 -4.86
CA LEU A 7 -18.61 15.18 -3.95
C LEU A 7 -18.08 16.58 -4.30
N PRO A 8 -18.89 17.64 -4.06
CA PRO A 8 -18.44 19.01 -4.25
C PRO A 8 -17.25 19.31 -3.32
N ILE A 9 -16.23 19.96 -3.88
CA ILE A 9 -15.02 20.33 -3.14
C ILE A 9 -15.39 21.42 -2.12
N SER A 10 -15.31 21.07 -0.84
CA SER A 10 -15.49 22.00 0.28
C SER A 10 -14.36 21.80 1.30
N PRO A 11 -14.08 22.78 2.17
CA PRO A 11 -13.07 22.61 3.23
C PRO A 11 -13.33 21.39 4.11
N LEU A 12 -14.60 21.09 4.38
CA LEU A 12 -14.99 19.94 5.19
C LEU A 12 -14.73 18.61 4.46
N THR A 13 -15.13 18.49 3.18
CA THR A 13 -14.89 17.27 2.40
C THR A 13 -13.40 17.01 2.21
N THR A 14 -12.60 18.04 2.01
CA THR A 14 -11.15 17.94 1.90
C THR A 14 -10.52 17.49 3.22
N LEU A 15 -10.97 18.05 4.36
CA LEU A 15 -10.46 17.68 5.67
C LEU A 15 -10.81 16.22 6.03
N LEU A 16 -12.04 15.79 5.78
CA LEU A 16 -12.48 14.41 6.01
C LEU A 16 -11.72 13.42 5.12
N PHE A 17 -11.48 13.79 3.87
CA PHE A 17 -10.66 12.99 2.96
C PHE A 17 -9.22 12.87 3.46
N ALA A 18 -8.59 13.99 3.84
CA ALA A 18 -7.22 13.99 4.35
C ALA A 18 -7.10 13.17 5.65
N ALA A 19 -8.06 13.31 6.57
CA ALA A 19 -8.08 12.54 7.81
C ALA A 19 -8.24 11.03 7.56
N SER A 20 -9.16 10.63 6.68
CA SER A 20 -9.36 9.22 6.34
C SER A 20 -8.14 8.62 5.63
N MET A 21 -7.52 9.35 4.71
CA MET A 21 -6.29 8.91 4.03
C MET A 21 -5.12 8.81 5.01
N GLY A 22 -4.97 9.76 5.92
CA GLY A 22 -3.93 9.72 6.95
C GLY A 22 -4.07 8.53 7.89
N LEU A 23 -5.28 8.22 8.35
CA LEU A 23 -5.56 7.04 9.19
C LEU A 23 -5.24 5.74 8.45
N LEU A 24 -5.69 5.59 7.21
CA LEU A 24 -5.42 4.41 6.40
C LEU A 24 -3.92 4.25 6.12
N TRP A 25 -3.22 5.35 5.86
CA TRP A 25 -1.77 5.34 5.63
C TRP A 25 -1.00 4.89 6.87
N LEU A 26 -1.30 5.47 8.04
CA LEU A 26 -0.64 5.17 9.31
C LEU A 26 -0.87 3.72 9.76
N SER A 27 -2.02 3.13 9.45
CA SER A 27 -2.34 1.75 9.85
C SER A 27 -1.61 0.70 8.99
N THR A 28 -1.22 1.02 7.77
CA THR A 28 -0.64 0.06 6.82
C THR A 28 0.75 -0.43 7.26
N VAL A 29 1.58 0.45 7.82
CA VAL A 29 2.96 0.13 8.21
C VAL A 29 3.03 -0.94 9.32
N PRO A 30 2.36 -0.78 10.47
CA PRO A 30 2.39 -1.79 11.53
C PRO A 30 1.72 -3.10 11.12
N LEU A 31 0.67 -3.06 10.30
CA LEU A 31 0.02 -4.28 9.79
C LEU A 31 0.96 -5.08 8.91
N THR A 32 1.67 -4.45 7.99
CA THR A 32 2.65 -5.11 7.11
C THR A 32 3.78 -5.75 7.93
N GLN A 33 4.29 -5.05 8.95
CA GLN A 33 5.29 -5.60 9.85
C GLN A 33 4.76 -6.80 10.64
N GLY A 34 3.52 -6.71 11.13
CA GLY A 34 2.85 -7.80 11.84
C GLY A 34 2.71 -9.06 10.99
N ILE A 35 2.24 -8.94 9.76
CA ILE A 35 2.10 -10.06 8.81
C ILE A 35 3.46 -10.70 8.51
N VAL A 36 4.47 -9.89 8.22
CA VAL A 36 5.84 -10.40 7.97
C VAL A 36 6.37 -11.15 9.18
N ALA A 37 6.17 -10.62 10.39
CA ALA A 37 6.61 -11.28 11.62
C ALA A 37 5.85 -12.59 11.88
N GLN A 38 4.55 -12.61 11.61
CA GLN A 38 3.69 -13.79 11.79
C GLN A 38 4.04 -14.91 10.82
N VAL A 39 4.19 -14.61 9.54
CA VAL A 39 4.42 -15.60 8.49
C VAL A 39 5.87 -16.10 8.50
N PHE A 40 6.83 -15.19 8.54
CA PHE A 40 8.27 -15.52 8.39
C PHE A 40 9.03 -15.58 9.71
N GLY A 41 8.42 -15.11 10.80
CA GLY A 41 9.02 -15.02 12.13
C GLY A 41 9.96 -13.83 12.30
N ILE A 42 10.24 -13.51 13.55
CA ILE A 42 10.98 -12.29 13.98
C ILE A 42 12.42 -12.26 13.41
N ARG A 43 13.04 -13.40 13.20
CA ARG A 43 14.44 -13.52 12.73
C ARG A 43 14.66 -12.83 11.36
N TYR A 44 13.70 -12.92 10.46
CA TYR A 44 13.80 -12.38 9.10
C TYR A 44 13.01 -11.10 8.90
N MET A 45 12.31 -10.65 9.93
CA MET A 45 11.40 -9.52 9.88
C MET A 45 12.06 -8.25 9.31
N THR A 46 13.25 -7.89 9.81
CA THR A 46 13.95 -6.66 9.39
C THR A 46 14.34 -6.70 7.92
N THR A 47 14.89 -7.84 7.46
CA THR A 47 15.33 -7.97 6.05
C THR A 47 14.17 -7.96 5.09
N LEU A 48 13.11 -8.72 5.39
CA LEU A 48 11.92 -8.80 4.54
C LEU A 48 11.17 -7.48 4.52
N TYR A 49 11.05 -6.83 5.67
CA TYR A 49 10.44 -5.51 5.75
C TYR A 49 11.24 -4.46 4.97
N ALA A 50 12.57 -4.52 4.98
CA ALA A 50 13.41 -3.63 4.19
C ALA A 50 13.13 -3.79 2.68
N ILE A 51 12.95 -5.03 2.19
CA ILE A 51 12.59 -5.30 0.80
C ILE A 51 11.22 -4.72 0.46
N VAL A 52 10.22 -4.94 1.32
CA VAL A 52 8.88 -4.37 1.16
C VAL A 52 8.95 -2.84 1.14
N PHE A 53 9.72 -2.25 2.03
CA PHE A 53 9.90 -0.80 2.11
C PHE A 53 10.54 -0.23 0.83
N VAL A 54 11.58 -0.86 0.30
CA VAL A 54 12.23 -0.45 -0.96
C VAL A 54 11.21 -0.54 -2.11
N SER A 55 10.44 -1.62 -2.19
CA SER A 55 9.38 -1.78 -3.20
C SER A 55 8.35 -0.66 -3.12
N HIS A 56 7.95 -0.28 -1.90
CA HIS A 56 7.05 0.84 -1.65
C HIS A 56 7.65 2.17 -2.13
N GLN A 57 8.94 2.42 -1.88
CA GLN A 57 9.62 3.63 -2.33
C GLN A 57 9.70 3.72 -3.85
N ILE A 58 10.00 2.61 -4.53
CA ILE A 58 9.98 2.53 -5.99
C ILE A 58 8.58 2.83 -6.53
N GLY A 59 7.54 2.26 -5.92
CA GLY A 59 6.14 2.52 -6.27
C GLY A 59 5.77 3.99 -6.10
N SER A 60 6.14 4.61 -4.99
CA SER A 60 5.87 6.01 -4.70
C SER A 60 6.57 6.95 -5.70
N PHE A 61 7.83 6.69 -6.01
CA PHE A 61 8.57 7.44 -7.03
C PHE A 61 7.91 7.33 -8.39
N SER A 62 7.60 6.10 -8.82
CA SER A 62 6.96 5.82 -10.11
C SER A 62 5.57 6.48 -10.21
N ALA A 63 4.78 6.44 -9.15
CA ALA A 63 3.47 7.09 -9.09
C ALA A 63 3.58 8.61 -9.25
N THR A 64 4.55 9.24 -8.58
CA THR A 64 4.76 10.69 -8.69
C THR A 64 5.19 11.07 -10.10
N PHE A 65 6.10 10.30 -10.70
CA PHE A 65 6.54 10.54 -12.07
C PHE A 65 5.39 10.36 -13.07
N LEU A 66 4.62 9.29 -12.94
CA LEU A 66 3.46 9.01 -13.79
C LEU A 66 2.38 10.08 -13.66
N ALA A 67 2.13 10.58 -12.45
CA ALA A 67 1.18 11.66 -12.20
C ALA A 67 1.56 12.93 -12.98
N ARG A 68 2.82 13.33 -12.91
CA ARG A 68 3.33 14.49 -13.64
C ARG A 68 3.27 14.30 -15.15
N TRP A 69 3.57 13.09 -15.62
CA TRP A 69 3.50 12.77 -17.04
C TRP A 69 2.06 12.83 -17.57
N ILE A 70 1.09 12.27 -16.84
CA ILE A 70 -0.34 12.33 -17.17
C ILE A 70 -0.83 13.79 -17.19
N GLU A 71 -0.49 14.56 -16.15
CA GLU A 71 -0.86 15.97 -16.06
C GLU A 71 -0.35 16.78 -17.26
N ASN A 72 0.91 16.58 -17.63
CA ASN A 72 1.52 17.26 -18.77
C ASN A 72 0.91 16.84 -20.12
N ALA A 73 0.48 15.58 -20.26
CA ALA A 73 -0.07 15.05 -21.49
C ALA A 73 -1.56 15.38 -21.68
N THR A 74 -2.33 15.43 -20.59
CA THR A 74 -3.80 15.59 -20.64
C THR A 74 -4.28 16.95 -20.17
N GLY A 75 -3.46 17.70 -19.44
CA GLY A 75 -3.85 18.96 -18.78
C GLY A 75 -4.78 18.79 -17.57
N GLU A 76 -5.12 17.56 -17.21
CA GLU A 76 -6.08 17.26 -16.14
C GLU A 76 -5.56 16.21 -15.16
N LEU A 77 -5.72 16.46 -13.86
CA LEU A 77 -5.42 15.52 -12.79
C LEU A 77 -6.45 14.39 -12.63
N THR A 78 -7.61 14.51 -13.28
CA THR A 78 -8.70 13.53 -13.20
C THR A 78 -8.23 12.12 -13.62
N TRP A 79 -7.45 12.03 -14.68
CA TRP A 79 -6.89 10.76 -15.17
C TRP A 79 -5.95 10.09 -14.19
N MET A 80 -5.19 10.88 -13.43
CA MET A 80 -4.36 10.36 -12.34
C MET A 80 -5.21 9.72 -11.24
N TRP A 81 -6.33 10.34 -10.85
CA TRP A 81 -7.24 9.78 -9.85
C TRP A 81 -7.87 8.48 -10.31
N ILE A 82 -8.27 8.40 -11.58
CA ILE A 82 -8.81 7.18 -12.18
C ILE A 82 -7.75 6.07 -12.16
N ALA A 83 -6.52 6.37 -12.58
CA ALA A 83 -5.41 5.42 -12.55
C ALA A 83 -5.11 4.92 -11.13
N ALA A 84 -5.11 5.82 -10.13
CA ALA A 84 -4.90 5.46 -8.73
C ALA A 84 -6.02 4.55 -8.19
N ILE A 85 -7.27 4.80 -8.56
CA ILE A 85 -8.41 3.94 -8.21
C ILE A 85 -8.26 2.56 -8.84
N ALA A 86 -7.93 2.50 -10.13
CA ALA A 86 -7.73 1.24 -10.86
C ALA A 86 -6.60 0.41 -10.22
N MET A 87 -5.47 1.05 -9.89
CA MET A 87 -4.36 0.39 -9.19
C MET A 87 -4.76 -0.11 -7.80
N GLY A 88 -5.62 0.61 -7.08
CA GLY A 88 -6.18 0.17 -5.80
C GLY A 88 -6.99 -1.12 -5.92
N PHE A 89 -7.82 -1.25 -6.96
CA PHE A 89 -8.55 -2.48 -7.25
C PHE A 89 -7.61 -3.63 -7.63
N VAL A 90 -6.61 -3.38 -8.47
CA VAL A 90 -5.60 -4.37 -8.83
C VAL A 90 -4.87 -4.88 -7.58
N ALA A 91 -4.45 -3.97 -6.70
CA ALA A 91 -3.82 -4.33 -5.43
C ALA A 91 -4.75 -5.20 -4.56
N ALA A 92 -6.03 -4.82 -4.43
CA ALA A 92 -7.01 -5.61 -3.68
C ALA A 92 -7.19 -7.03 -4.24
N PHE A 93 -7.25 -7.16 -5.56
CA PHE A 93 -7.33 -8.46 -6.23
C PHE A 93 -6.10 -9.32 -6.01
N ILE A 94 -4.90 -8.75 -6.04
CA ILE A 94 -3.64 -9.46 -5.80
C ILE A 94 -3.57 -9.94 -4.34
N HIS A 95 -4.11 -9.17 -3.39
CA HIS A 95 -4.10 -9.53 -1.98
C HIS A 95 -5.13 -10.61 -1.61
N TRP A 96 -6.18 -10.79 -2.41
CA TRP A 96 -7.25 -11.76 -2.13
C TRP A 96 -6.77 -13.19 -1.89
N PRO A 97 -5.84 -13.77 -2.70
CA PRO A 97 -5.39 -15.16 -2.54
C PRO A 97 -4.25 -15.33 -1.55
N ILE A 98 -3.81 -14.30 -0.82
CA ILE A 98 -2.69 -14.40 0.11
C ILE A 98 -3.13 -15.18 1.35
N ASP A 99 -2.46 -16.30 1.61
CA ASP A 99 -2.62 -17.08 2.84
C ASP A 99 -1.68 -16.55 3.92
N GLU A 100 -2.26 -16.02 5.00
CA GLU A 100 -1.53 -15.42 6.13
C GLU A 100 -1.12 -16.45 7.20
N ARG A 101 -1.26 -17.76 6.92
CA ARG A 101 -0.89 -18.80 7.88
C ARG A 101 0.62 -18.80 8.13
N PRO A 102 1.04 -18.95 9.39
CA PRO A 102 2.45 -19.12 9.71
C PRO A 102 3.02 -20.31 8.96
N LEU A 103 4.20 -20.14 8.38
CA LEU A 103 4.92 -21.26 7.77
C LEU A 103 5.31 -22.27 8.86
N GLU A 104 4.83 -23.52 8.74
CA GLU A 104 5.29 -24.60 9.62
C GLU A 104 6.81 -24.81 9.41
N ARG A 105 7.59 -24.36 10.38
CA ARG A 105 9.01 -24.68 10.41
C ARG A 105 9.12 -26.07 10.97
N THR A 106 9.47 -27.04 10.15
CA THR A 106 10.02 -28.31 10.65
C THR A 106 11.12 -27.95 11.64
N ALA A 107 10.88 -28.27 12.92
CA ALA A 107 11.85 -28.07 13.96
C ALA A 107 13.16 -28.76 13.51
N GLN A 108 14.17 -27.99 13.17
CA GLN A 108 15.48 -28.50 12.88
C GLN A 108 15.95 -29.18 14.19
N PRO A 109 16.21 -30.49 14.22
CA PRO A 109 16.67 -31.13 15.45
C PRO A 109 17.89 -30.35 15.94
N ALA A 110 17.87 -29.98 17.21
CA ALA A 110 19.02 -29.35 17.85
C ALA A 110 20.23 -30.25 17.60
N ALA A 111 21.20 -29.76 16.82
CA ALA A 111 22.47 -30.42 16.67
C ALA A 111 23.10 -30.46 18.06
N GLY A 112 23.09 -31.68 18.67
CA GLY A 112 23.73 -31.96 19.94
C GLY A 112 25.25 -31.90 19.83
#